data_a2f1a80dbd8e01f6b7778baff818f28b
#
_entry.id   a2f1a80dbd8e01f6b7778baff818f28b
#
_cell.length_a   1.000
_cell.length_b   1.000
_cell.length_c   1.000
_cell.angle_alpha   90.00
_cell.angle_beta   90.00
_cell.angle_gamma   90.00
#
_symmetry.space_group_name_H-M   'P 1'
#
loop_
_entity.id
_entity.type
_entity.pdbx_description
1 polymer ?
#
loop_
_entity_poly.entity_id
_entity_poly.type
_entity_poly.pdbx_seq_one_letter_code
_entity_poly.pdbx_strand_id
1 'polypeptide(L)' 'RVLRHDGVSDGRYKLIHFYDKDKDGNVVMREDELYDLEADPSEMHNIIGREDMAEVRDRLQKRLDEYRTQLAVDEY' A
#
# COMPACT_ATOMS: atom_id res chain seq x y z
N ARG A 1 3.78 -14.00 -14.20
CA ARG A 1 3.01 -13.77 -12.99
C ARG A 1 2.82 -12.28 -12.74
N VAL A 2 1.61 -11.86 -12.63
CA VAL A 2 1.28 -10.45 -12.42
C VAL A 2 0.80 -10.26 -10.98
N LEU A 3 1.52 -9.41 -10.23
CA LEU A 3 1.10 -9.04 -8.89
C LEU A 3 0.00 -7.98 -8.97
N ARG A 4 -1.00 -8.14 -8.13
CA ARG A 4 -2.03 -7.11 -7.92
C ARG A 4 -1.47 -6.07 -6.97
N HIS A 5 -1.94 -4.84 -7.11
CA HIS A 5 -1.52 -3.79 -6.20
C HIS A 5 -2.63 -2.79 -5.96
N ASP A 6 -2.60 -2.18 -4.81
CA ASP A 6 -3.37 -1.00 -4.49
C ASP A 6 -2.52 -0.07 -3.63
N GLY A 7 -2.89 1.19 -3.57
CA GLY A 7 -2.08 2.16 -2.87
C GLY A 7 -2.83 3.42 -2.50
N VAL A 8 -2.19 4.22 -1.66
CA VAL A 8 -2.72 5.50 -1.20
C VAL A 8 -1.58 6.48 -1.00
N SER A 9 -1.84 7.75 -1.28
CA SER A 9 -0.88 8.84 -1.08
C SER A 9 -1.56 10.02 -0.38
N ASP A 10 -0.80 10.69 0.50
CA ASP A 10 -1.24 11.93 1.14
C ASP A 10 -0.66 13.19 0.48
N GLY A 11 -0.02 13.03 -0.69
CA GLY A 11 0.67 14.11 -1.39
C GLY A 11 2.17 14.13 -1.17
N ARG A 12 2.66 13.52 -0.11
CA ARG A 12 4.08 13.39 0.18
C ARG A 12 4.52 11.93 0.24
N TYR A 13 3.82 11.12 1.01
CA TYR A 13 4.15 9.69 1.16
C TYR A 13 3.18 8.84 0.37
N LYS A 14 3.68 7.74 -0.17
CA LYS A 14 2.87 6.79 -0.93
C LYS A 14 3.10 5.40 -0.39
N LEU A 15 2.03 4.76 0.02
CA LEU A 15 2.02 3.37 0.48
C LEU A 15 1.40 2.50 -0.59
N ILE A 16 2.09 1.43 -0.98
CA ILE A 16 1.62 0.49 -1.99
C ILE A 16 1.61 -0.91 -1.39
N HIS A 17 0.51 -1.61 -1.57
CA HIS A 17 0.40 -3.04 -1.26
C HIS A 17 0.46 -3.84 -2.54
N PHE A 18 1.42 -4.72 -2.63
CA PHE A 18 1.47 -5.75 -3.66
C PHE A 18 1.02 -7.08 -3.06
N TYR A 19 0.20 -7.81 -3.77
CA TYR A 19 -0.29 -9.08 -3.28
C TYR A 19 -0.54 -10.05 -4.43
N ASP A 20 -0.55 -11.33 -4.09
CA ASP A 20 -0.87 -12.40 -5.01
C ASP A 20 -1.97 -13.24 -4.38
N LYS A 21 -2.83 -13.79 -5.21
CA LYS A 21 -3.91 -14.69 -4.80
C LYS A 21 -3.75 -16.03 -5.46
N ASP A 22 -4.14 -17.08 -4.74
CA ASP A 22 -4.23 -18.42 -5.32
C ASP A 22 -5.53 -18.55 -6.14
N LYS A 23 -5.74 -19.73 -6.71
CA LYS A 23 -6.93 -20.00 -7.54
C LYS A 23 -8.24 -19.92 -6.77
N ASP A 24 -8.19 -20.05 -5.45
CA ASP A 24 -9.36 -19.98 -4.57
C ASP A 24 -9.62 -18.55 -4.06
N GLY A 25 -8.79 -17.60 -4.47
CA GLY A 25 -8.93 -16.19 -4.08
C GLY A 25 -8.29 -15.82 -2.76
N ASN A 26 -7.52 -16.72 -2.16
CA ASN A 26 -6.81 -16.46 -0.91
C ASN A 26 -5.50 -15.71 -1.17
N VAL A 27 -5.19 -14.72 -0.33
CA VAL A 27 -3.93 -14.00 -0.43
C VAL A 27 -2.80 -14.91 0.05
N VAL A 28 -1.86 -15.22 -0.85
CA VAL A 28 -0.74 -16.13 -0.58
C VAL A 28 0.59 -15.40 -0.46
N MET A 29 0.66 -14.13 -0.88
CA MET A 29 1.84 -13.31 -0.75
C MET A 29 1.41 -11.86 -0.56
N ARG A 30 2.14 -11.14 0.28
CA ARG A 30 1.89 -9.72 0.51
C ARG A 30 3.22 -9.00 0.71
N GLU A 31 3.41 -7.91 0.01
CA GLU A 31 4.60 -7.08 0.11
C GLU A 31 4.19 -5.61 0.07
N ASP A 32 4.71 -4.82 0.99
CA ASP A 32 4.38 -3.41 1.09
C ASP A 32 5.59 -2.55 0.73
N GLU A 33 5.34 -1.42 0.07
CA GLU A 33 6.36 -0.42 -0.25
C GLU A 33 5.89 0.96 0.21
N LEU A 34 6.82 1.75 0.71
CA LEU A 34 6.56 3.13 1.14
C LEU A 34 7.59 4.06 0.54
N TYR A 35 7.12 5.15 -0.05
CA TYR A 35 7.99 6.14 -0.70
C TYR A 35 7.70 7.54 -0.18
N ASP A 36 8.77 8.33 -0.05
CA ASP A 36 8.70 9.76 0.22
C ASP A 36 8.83 10.49 -1.12
N LEU A 37 7.71 10.92 -1.68
CA LEU A 37 7.68 11.51 -3.01
C LEU A 37 8.35 12.88 -3.09
N GLU A 38 8.50 13.57 -1.95
CA GLU A 38 9.19 14.85 -1.89
C GLU A 38 10.71 14.67 -2.01
N ALA A 39 11.26 13.71 -1.25
CA ALA A 39 12.70 13.43 -1.27
C ALA A 39 13.08 12.47 -2.40
N ASP A 40 12.14 11.66 -2.89
CA ASP A 40 12.39 10.57 -3.84
C ASP A 40 11.24 10.48 -4.86
N PRO A 41 11.08 11.49 -5.72
CA PRO A 41 9.95 11.52 -6.68
C PRO A 41 9.99 10.38 -7.70
N SER A 42 11.15 9.74 -7.89
CA SER A 42 11.29 8.60 -8.82
C SER A 42 11.00 7.26 -8.17
N GLU A 43 10.65 7.23 -6.89
CA GLU A 43 10.31 6.00 -6.15
C GLU A 43 11.41 4.94 -6.24
N MET A 44 12.66 5.36 -6.00
CA MET A 44 13.83 4.50 -6.09
C MET A 44 14.17 3.82 -4.77
N HIS A 45 13.70 4.35 -3.64
CA HIS A 45 14.07 3.89 -2.29
C HIS A 45 12.84 3.57 -1.47
N ASN A 46 12.55 2.27 -1.33
CA ASN A 46 11.48 1.79 -0.47
C ASN A 46 11.89 1.94 1.01
N ILE A 47 11.15 2.75 1.75
CA ILE A 47 11.45 3.06 3.15
C ILE A 47 10.51 2.40 4.15
N ILE A 48 9.80 1.34 3.71
CA ILE A 48 8.79 0.66 4.55
C ILE A 48 9.38 0.12 5.86
N GLY A 49 10.64 -0.27 5.86
CA GLY A 49 11.29 -0.83 7.03
C GLY A 49 11.90 0.18 8.00
N ARG A 50 11.81 1.47 7.72
CA ARG A 50 12.38 2.50 8.60
C ARG A 50 11.50 2.72 9.82
N GLU A 51 12.10 2.68 11.00
CA GLU A 51 11.39 2.86 12.27
C GLU A 51 10.75 4.25 12.39
N ASP A 52 11.42 5.27 11.89
CA ASP A 52 10.92 6.65 11.92
C ASP A 52 9.72 6.87 10.99
N MET A 53 9.39 5.90 10.15
CA MET A 53 8.24 5.95 9.25
C MET A 53 7.04 5.13 9.74
N ALA A 54 7.11 4.52 10.92
CA ALA A 54 6.04 3.66 11.42
C ALA A 54 4.71 4.42 11.55
N GLU A 55 4.74 5.65 12.04
CA GLU A 55 3.54 6.46 12.18
C GLU A 55 2.92 6.83 10.83
N VAL A 56 3.76 7.18 9.86
CA VAL A 56 3.31 7.49 8.50
C VAL A 56 2.69 6.26 7.86
N ARG A 57 3.35 5.12 7.98
CA ARG A 57 2.85 3.85 7.45
C ARG A 57 1.49 3.49 8.04
N ASP A 58 1.35 3.61 9.36
CA ASP A 58 0.10 3.24 10.04
C ASP A 58 -1.04 4.18 9.64
N ARG A 59 -0.76 5.47 9.48
CA ARG A 59 -1.75 6.45 9.02
C ARG A 59 -2.23 6.13 7.60
N LEU A 60 -1.31 5.84 6.70
CA LEU A 60 -1.64 5.51 5.31
C LEU A 60 -2.32 4.15 5.20
N GLN A 61 -1.91 3.18 6.03
CA GLN A 61 -2.55 1.87 6.09
C GLN A 61 -4.02 2.01 6.48
N LYS A 62 -4.31 2.82 7.49
CA LYS A 62 -5.68 3.06 7.93
C LYS A 62 -6.51 3.69 6.80
N ARG A 63 -5.94 4.64 6.10
CA ARG A 63 -6.61 5.31 4.98
C ARG A 63 -6.90 4.33 3.84
N LEU A 64 -5.96 3.45 3.54
CA LEU A 64 -6.15 2.43 2.52
C LEU A 64 -7.24 1.44 2.91
N ASP A 65 -7.29 1.03 4.17
CA ASP A 65 -8.33 0.14 4.68
C ASP A 65 -9.72 0.76 4.58
N GLU A 66 -9.82 2.06 4.85
CA GLU A 66 -11.06 2.81 4.68
C GLU A 66 -11.52 2.83 3.22
N TYR A 67 -10.60 3.04 2.28
CA TYR A 67 -10.88 2.97 0.85
C TYR A 67 -11.37 1.60 0.44
N ARG A 68 -10.72 0.54 0.89
CA ARG A 68 -11.12 -0.83 0.57
C ARG A 68 -12.51 -1.15 1.07
N THR A 69 -12.84 -0.72 2.28
CA THR A 69 -14.16 -0.90 2.86
C THR A 69 -15.22 -0.18 2.02
N GLN A 70 -14.95 1.04 1.62
CA GLN A 70 -15.86 1.82 0.78
C GLN A 70 -16.07 1.17 -0.58
N LEU A 71 -15.00 0.74 -1.24
CA LEU A 71 -15.08 0.08 -2.54
C LEU A 71 -15.85 -1.25 -2.45
N ALA A 72 -15.64 -2.00 -1.39
CA ALA A 72 -16.36 -3.27 -1.20
C ALA A 72 -17.87 -3.04 -1.03
N VAL A 73 -18.27 -1.96 -0.35
CA VAL A 73 -19.68 -1.57 -0.20
C VAL A 73 -20.25 -1.15 -1.55
N ASP A 74 -19.50 -0.42 -2.35
CA ASP A 74 -19.93 0.07 -3.66
C ASP A 74 -20.06 -1.06 -4.69
N GLU A 75 -19.29 -2.12 -4.55
CA GLU A 75 -19.34 -3.28 -5.44
C GLU A 75 -20.52 -4.20 -5.17
N TYR A 76 -21.07 -4.16 -3.99
CA TYR A 76 -22.16 -5.01 -3.56
C TYR A 76 -23.42 -4.20 -3.24
#